data_f19b48bc1933a954f506ee1a64c1c219
#
_entry.id   f19b48bc1933a954f506ee1a64c1c219
#
_cell.length_a   1.000
_cell.length_b   1.000
_cell.length_c   1.000
_cell.angle_alpha   90.00
_cell.angle_beta   90.00
_cell.angle_gamma   90.00
#
_symmetry.space_group_name_H-M   'P 1'
#
loop_
_entity.id
_entity.type
_entity.pdbx_description
1 polymer ?
#
loop_
_entity_poly.entity_id
_entity_poly.type
_entity_poly.pdbx_seq_one_letter_code
_entity_poly.pdbx_strand_id
1 'polypeptide(L)'
;MITDGTETINSLAKPIKTALAGFNVQICSAEKFAGNDILSADIFFLGCENPSPASFAYLEEMLSHINFASRKCGVFSTSQKSLKYLSGILKDSEAALGETMLSTDGGYQQSDITKWVKELLK
;
A
#
# COMPACT_ATOMS: atom_id res chain seq x y z
N MET A 1 0.47 -6.87 -0.39
CA MET A 1 -0.15 -5.63 -0.91
C MET A 1 -1.66 -5.70 -0.75
N ILE A 2 -2.24 -4.66 -0.24
CA ILE A 2 -3.68 -4.56 -0.07
C ILE A 2 -4.19 -3.42 -0.95
N THR A 3 -5.17 -3.71 -1.79
CA THR A 3 -5.72 -2.77 -2.75
C THR A 3 -7.23 -2.63 -2.55
N ASP A 4 -7.80 -1.59 -3.18
CA ASP A 4 -9.25 -1.41 -3.18
C ASP A 4 -9.96 -2.30 -4.21
N GLY A 5 -9.22 -3.13 -4.93
CA GLY A 5 -9.77 -4.02 -5.95
C GLY A 5 -10.06 -3.37 -7.29
N THR A 6 -9.81 -2.08 -7.45
CA THR A 6 -10.00 -1.41 -8.74
C THR A 6 -8.94 -1.85 -9.75
N GLU A 7 -9.30 -1.82 -11.02
CA GLU A 7 -8.38 -2.19 -12.10
C GLU A 7 -7.18 -1.26 -12.15
N THR A 8 -7.40 0.03 -11.94
CA THR A 8 -6.34 1.04 -11.93
C THR A 8 -5.27 0.72 -10.89
N ILE A 9 -5.68 0.45 -9.66
CA ILE A 9 -4.75 0.18 -8.57
C ILE A 9 -4.10 -1.19 -8.73
N ASN A 10 -4.84 -2.20 -9.18
CA ASN A 10 -4.26 -3.51 -9.44
C ASN A 10 -3.22 -3.46 -10.55
N SER A 11 -3.41 -2.59 -11.53
CA SER A 11 -2.41 -2.37 -12.60
C SER A 11 -1.12 -1.74 -12.06
N LEU A 12 -1.22 -0.87 -11.05
CA LEU A 12 -0.04 -0.31 -10.39
C LEU A 12 0.66 -1.33 -9.50
N ALA A 13 -0.10 -2.23 -8.90
CA ALA A 13 0.45 -3.25 -8.02
C ALA A 13 1.39 -4.22 -8.76
N LYS A 14 1.13 -4.49 -10.03
CA LYS A 14 1.94 -5.40 -10.83
C LYS A 14 3.41 -4.96 -10.96
N PRO A 15 3.72 -3.72 -11.38
CA PRO A 15 5.12 -3.28 -11.45
C PRO A 15 5.77 -3.16 -10.07
N ILE A 16 5.00 -2.89 -9.02
CA ILE A 16 5.54 -2.90 -7.67
C ILE A 16 5.96 -4.31 -7.29
N LYS A 17 5.13 -5.30 -7.60
CA LYS A 17 5.47 -6.71 -7.37
C LYS A 17 6.72 -7.10 -8.15
N THR A 18 6.86 -6.62 -9.39
CA THR A 18 8.05 -6.87 -10.21
C THR A 18 9.31 -6.31 -9.53
N ALA A 19 9.21 -5.11 -8.94
CA ALA A 19 10.32 -4.49 -8.22
C ALA A 19 10.67 -5.24 -6.94
N LEU A 20 9.77 -6.08 -6.43
CA LEU A 20 9.97 -6.91 -5.25
C LEU A 20 10.38 -8.34 -5.60
N ALA A 21 11.02 -8.55 -6.75
CA ALA A 21 11.51 -9.85 -7.17
C ALA A 21 12.44 -10.42 -6.08
N GLY A 22 12.25 -11.68 -5.73
CA GLY A 22 12.99 -12.31 -4.64
C GLY A 22 12.24 -12.30 -3.31
N PHE A 23 11.16 -11.54 -3.18
CA PHE A 23 10.31 -11.54 -2.00
C PHE A 23 9.04 -12.35 -2.29
N ASN A 24 8.48 -12.93 -1.24
CA ASN A 24 7.19 -13.62 -1.34
C ASN A 24 6.08 -12.56 -1.22
N VAL A 25 5.50 -12.17 -2.36
CA VAL A 25 4.52 -11.09 -2.43
C VAL A 25 3.12 -11.63 -2.66
N GLN A 26 2.19 -11.21 -1.80
CA GLN A 26 0.77 -11.48 -1.96
C GLN A 26 0.04 -10.18 -2.27
N ILE A 27 -0.90 -10.24 -3.21
CA ILE A 27 -1.77 -9.11 -3.56
C ILE A 27 -3.21 -9.54 -3.27
N CYS A 28 -3.89 -8.78 -2.41
CA CYS A 28 -5.29 -9.06 -2.08
C CYS A 28 -6.08 -7.77 -1.95
N SER A 29 -7.40 -7.89 -2.12
CA SER A 29 -8.27 -6.74 -1.90
C SER A 29 -8.52 -6.55 -0.40
N ALA A 30 -8.81 -5.32 -0.01
CA ALA A 30 -9.07 -4.98 1.39
C ALA A 30 -10.28 -5.71 1.97
N GLU A 31 -11.18 -6.19 1.12
CA GLU A 31 -12.35 -6.96 1.55
C GLU A 31 -12.03 -8.43 1.86
N LYS A 32 -10.94 -8.94 1.33
CA LYS A 32 -10.63 -10.38 1.37
C LYS A 32 -9.39 -10.75 2.16
N PHE A 33 -8.62 -9.78 2.64
CA PHE A 33 -7.41 -10.10 3.36
C PHE A 33 -7.75 -10.59 4.78
N ALA A 34 -6.85 -11.40 5.34
CA ALA A 34 -6.93 -11.80 6.74
C ALA A 34 -5.94 -10.97 7.56
N GLY A 35 -6.29 -10.63 8.81
CA GLY A 35 -5.41 -9.87 9.68
C GLY A 35 -4.02 -10.48 9.81
N ASN A 36 -3.93 -11.81 9.82
CA ASN A 36 -2.66 -12.52 9.89
C ASN A 36 -1.76 -12.24 8.71
N ASP A 37 -2.30 -11.90 7.54
CA ASP A 37 -1.51 -11.61 6.35
C ASP A 37 -0.67 -10.35 6.55
N ILE A 38 -1.21 -9.35 7.26
CA ILE A 38 -0.45 -8.14 7.58
C ILE A 38 0.50 -8.38 8.76
N LEU A 39 0.01 -9.05 9.81
CA LEU A 39 0.81 -9.26 11.01
C LEU A 39 2.08 -10.05 10.76
N SER A 40 2.06 -10.96 9.79
CA SER A 40 3.23 -11.76 9.43
C SER A 40 4.14 -11.09 8.41
N ALA A 41 3.73 -9.98 7.81
CA ALA A 41 4.51 -9.30 6.79
C ALA A 41 5.53 -8.34 7.42
N ASP A 42 6.77 -8.36 6.92
CA ASP A 42 7.80 -7.41 7.34
C ASP A 42 7.56 -6.03 6.74
N ILE A 43 7.01 -6.01 5.53
CA ILE A 43 6.68 -4.80 4.79
C ILE A 43 5.31 -5.00 4.17
N PHE A 44 4.48 -3.97 4.19
CA PHE A 44 3.20 -4.03 3.51
C PHE A 44 2.97 -2.78 2.68
N PHE A 45 2.09 -2.88 1.69
CA PHE A 45 1.76 -1.79 0.78
C PHE A 45 0.25 -1.62 0.73
N LEU A 46 -0.18 -0.37 0.71
CA LEU A 46 -1.59 -0.02 0.59
C LEU A 46 -1.81 0.86 -0.63
N GLY A 47 -2.83 0.56 -1.40
CA GLY A 47 -3.18 1.37 -2.57
C GLY A 47 -4.69 1.49 -2.74
N CYS A 48 -5.16 2.69 -3.06
CA CYS A 48 -6.55 2.92 -3.43
C CYS A 48 -6.65 4.06 -4.43
N GLU A 49 -7.68 4.00 -5.28
CA GLU A 49 -7.90 5.02 -6.31
C GLU A 49 -8.57 6.27 -5.74
N ASN A 50 -9.52 6.09 -4.84
CA ASN A 50 -10.26 7.19 -4.22
C ASN A 50 -10.12 7.15 -2.70
N PRO A 51 -10.22 8.32 -2.03
CA PRO A 51 -10.19 8.34 -0.56
C PRO A 51 -11.38 7.60 0.04
N SER A 52 -11.17 6.96 1.18
CA SER A 52 -12.22 6.27 1.94
C SER A 52 -13.05 5.29 1.12
N PRO A 53 -12.43 4.37 0.36
CA PRO A 53 -13.24 3.38 -0.35
C PRO A 53 -13.98 2.49 0.65
N ALA A 54 -15.21 2.11 0.30
CA ALA A 54 -16.02 1.25 1.17
C ALA A 54 -15.31 -0.07 1.51
N SER A 55 -14.52 -0.59 0.59
CA SER A 55 -13.75 -1.82 0.80
C SER A 55 -12.71 -1.71 1.91
N PHE A 56 -12.33 -0.50 2.31
CA PHE A 56 -11.30 -0.28 3.34
C PHE A 56 -11.88 -0.14 4.75
N ALA A 57 -13.19 -0.26 4.93
CA ALA A 57 -13.81 -0.07 6.25
C ALA A 57 -13.21 -1.00 7.32
N TYR A 58 -13.06 -2.28 7.00
CA TYR A 58 -12.46 -3.26 7.90
C TYR A 58 -10.98 -2.96 8.15
N LEU A 59 -10.27 -2.59 7.09
CA LEU A 59 -8.85 -2.26 7.17
C LEU A 59 -8.62 -1.05 8.08
N GLU A 60 -9.43 0.01 7.93
CA GLU A 60 -9.35 1.19 8.78
C GLU A 60 -9.53 0.84 10.25
N GLU A 61 -10.55 0.04 10.56
CA GLU A 61 -10.82 -0.37 11.92
C GLU A 61 -9.65 -1.17 12.50
N MET A 62 -9.15 -2.11 11.73
CA MET A 62 -8.02 -2.94 12.17
C MET A 62 -6.78 -2.10 12.44
N LEU A 63 -6.46 -1.16 11.54
CA LEU A 63 -5.28 -0.29 11.68
C LEU A 63 -5.36 0.63 12.90
N SER A 64 -6.57 0.96 13.35
CA SER A 64 -6.73 1.80 14.55
C SER A 64 -6.42 1.05 15.84
N HIS A 65 -6.34 -0.28 15.80
CA HIS A 65 -6.14 -1.13 16.99
C HIS A 65 -4.81 -1.89 17.00
N ILE A 66 -4.04 -1.82 15.93
CA ILE A 66 -2.79 -2.58 15.80
C ILE A 66 -1.59 -1.64 15.76
N ASN A 67 -0.52 -2.02 16.45
CA ASN A 67 0.73 -1.27 16.44
C ASN A 67 1.72 -1.91 15.46
N PHE A 68 2.13 -1.15 14.46
CA PHE A 68 3.10 -1.55 13.46
C PHE A 68 4.40 -0.75 13.55
N ALA A 69 4.81 -0.34 14.75
CA ALA A 69 5.95 0.57 14.95
C ALA A 69 7.25 0.12 14.29
N SER A 70 7.47 -1.18 14.12
CA SER A 70 8.69 -1.69 13.48
C SER A 70 8.47 -2.13 12.04
N ARG A 71 7.28 -1.88 11.49
CA ARG A 71 6.93 -2.32 10.14
C ARG A 71 6.99 -1.16 9.15
N LYS A 72 7.52 -1.42 7.98
CA LYS A 72 7.56 -0.44 6.89
C LYS A 72 6.30 -0.57 6.06
N CYS A 73 5.77 0.57 5.63
CA CYS A 73 4.59 0.59 4.76
C CYS A 73 4.81 1.54 3.60
N GLY A 74 4.52 1.07 2.39
CA GLY A 74 4.49 1.89 1.20
C GLY A 74 3.05 2.18 0.81
N VAL A 75 2.73 3.43 0.50
CA VAL A 75 1.41 3.81 0.01
C VAL A 75 1.52 4.35 -1.41
N PHE A 76 0.57 3.97 -2.25
CA PHE A 76 0.57 4.37 -3.65
C PHE A 76 -0.85 4.65 -4.13
N SER A 77 -0.99 5.55 -5.07
CA SER A 77 -2.28 5.92 -5.63
C SER A 77 -2.11 6.72 -6.91
N THR A 78 -3.23 7.04 -7.54
CA THR A 78 -3.33 7.94 -8.69
C THR A 78 -3.78 9.35 -8.30
N SER A 79 -4.01 9.63 -7.02
CA SER A 79 -4.40 10.97 -6.55
C SER A 79 -3.75 11.32 -5.22
N GLN A 80 -3.44 12.60 -5.05
CA GLN A 80 -2.88 13.12 -3.80
C GLN A 80 -3.86 12.97 -2.63
N LYS A 81 -5.14 13.12 -2.89
CA LYS A 81 -6.18 12.96 -1.85
C LYS A 81 -6.17 11.56 -1.27
N SER A 82 -6.01 10.55 -2.13
CA SER A 82 -5.93 9.16 -1.70
C SER A 82 -4.65 8.88 -0.91
N LEU A 83 -3.52 9.46 -1.31
CA LEU A 83 -2.27 9.33 -0.56
C LEU A 83 -2.40 9.94 0.83
N LYS A 84 -3.05 11.09 0.96
CA LYS A 84 -3.33 11.71 2.24
C LYS A 84 -4.20 10.83 3.13
N TYR A 85 -5.25 10.27 2.54
CA TYR A 85 -6.14 9.35 3.24
C TYR A 85 -5.36 8.13 3.76
N LEU A 86 -4.57 7.49 2.89
CA LEU A 86 -3.80 6.31 3.27
C LEU A 86 -2.79 6.61 4.38
N SER A 87 -2.10 7.72 4.29
CA SER A 87 -1.17 8.13 5.33
C SER A 87 -1.89 8.40 6.64
N GLY A 88 -3.10 8.95 6.58
CA GLY A 88 -3.92 9.24 7.75
C GLY A 88 -4.36 8.00 8.49
N ILE A 89 -4.82 6.95 7.78
CA ILE A 89 -5.29 5.73 8.43
C ILE A 89 -4.12 4.92 9.03
N LEU A 90 -2.91 5.15 8.59
CA LEU A 90 -1.72 4.48 9.12
C LEU A 90 -1.13 5.18 10.33
N LYS A 91 -1.51 6.43 10.58
CA LYS A 91 -0.93 7.24 11.64
C LYS A 91 -1.05 6.59 13.01
N ASP A 92 -2.21 6.05 13.32
CA ASP A 92 -2.46 5.43 14.63
C ASP A 92 -1.76 4.08 14.79
N SER A 93 -1.41 3.43 13.69
CA SER A 93 -0.69 2.15 13.72
C SER A 93 0.81 2.32 13.96
N GLU A 94 1.33 3.53 13.85
CA GLU A 94 2.75 3.87 14.01
C GLU A 94 3.67 3.18 12.99
N ALA A 95 3.13 2.67 11.89
CA ALA A 95 3.95 2.07 10.83
C ALA A 95 4.93 3.12 10.26
N ALA A 96 6.12 2.66 9.91
CA ALA A 96 7.13 3.52 9.31
C ALA A 96 6.77 3.77 7.84
N LEU A 97 6.25 4.97 7.54
CA LEU A 97 5.92 5.37 6.18
C LEU A 97 7.17 5.90 5.47
N GLY A 98 7.42 5.38 4.26
CA GLY A 98 8.39 5.98 3.36
C GLY A 98 7.73 7.11 2.55
N GLU A 99 8.39 7.54 1.48
CA GLU A 99 7.78 8.48 0.55
C GLU A 99 6.58 7.84 -0.12
N THR A 100 5.55 8.66 -0.39
CA THR A 100 4.38 8.18 -1.11
C THR A 100 4.66 8.11 -2.61
N MET A 101 4.04 7.15 -3.29
CA MET A 101 4.14 7.06 -4.75
C MET A 101 2.85 7.52 -5.41
N LEU A 102 2.96 8.56 -6.22
CA LEU A 102 1.86 9.08 -7.01
C LEU A 102 2.08 8.70 -8.47
N SER A 103 1.09 8.03 -9.05
CA SER A 103 1.07 7.78 -10.49
C SER A 103 -0.04 8.62 -11.12
N THR A 104 0.33 9.57 -11.97
CA THR A 104 -0.63 10.40 -12.69
C THR A 104 -0.79 9.90 -14.12
N ASP A 105 -1.97 10.14 -14.67
CA ASP A 105 -2.40 9.90 -16.07
C ASP A 105 -1.46 9.13 -16.99
N GLY A 106 -1.57 7.81 -16.97
CA GLY A 106 -0.91 6.95 -17.93
C GLY A 106 0.58 6.80 -17.75
N GLY A 107 1.15 7.41 -16.72
CA GLY A 107 2.58 7.44 -16.66
C GLY A 107 3.21 7.07 -15.32
N TYR A 108 3.50 5.81 -15.14
CA TYR A 108 4.60 5.46 -14.25
C TYR A 108 5.68 4.81 -15.12
N GLN A 109 6.94 5.01 -14.73
CA GLN A 109 8.04 4.28 -15.35
C GLN A 109 8.50 3.24 -14.35
N GLN A 110 8.81 2.04 -14.84
CA GLN A 110 9.29 0.95 -13.99
C GLN A 110 10.52 1.36 -13.18
N SER A 111 11.39 2.18 -13.76
CA SER A 111 12.59 2.67 -13.08
C SER A 111 12.23 3.51 -11.84
N ASP A 112 11.18 4.33 -11.90
CA ASP A 112 10.75 5.16 -10.78
C ASP A 112 10.16 4.29 -9.67
N ILE A 113 9.37 3.30 -10.03
CA ILE A 113 8.79 2.35 -9.09
C ILE A 113 9.90 1.55 -8.40
N THR A 114 10.85 1.05 -9.16
CA THR A 114 11.96 0.29 -8.62
C THR A 114 12.78 1.11 -7.64
N LYS A 115 13.04 2.38 -7.96
CA LYS A 115 13.76 3.29 -7.08
C LYS A 115 12.98 3.51 -5.77
N TRP A 116 11.69 3.77 -5.88
CA TRP A 116 10.82 3.97 -4.72
C TRP A 116 10.82 2.75 -3.79
N VAL A 117 10.68 1.55 -4.36
CA VAL A 117 10.71 0.30 -3.58
C VAL A 117 12.06 0.12 -2.89
N LYS A 118 13.16 0.37 -3.59
CA LYS A 118 14.50 0.24 -3.01
C LYS A 118 14.71 1.20 -1.84
N GLU A 119 14.23 2.44 -1.96
CA GLU A 119 14.30 3.40 -0.87
C GLU A 119 13.49 2.94 0.34
N LEU A 120 12.33 2.36 0.11
CA LEU A 120 11.49 1.84 1.17
C LEU A 120 12.15 0.66 1.91
N LEU A 121 12.87 -0.19 1.17
CA LEU A 121 13.51 -1.38 1.73
C LEU A 121 14.76 -1.07 2.55
N LYS A 122 15.30 0.14 2.43
CA LYS A 122 16.43 0.56 3.25
C LYS A 122 15.97 0.72 4.70
#